data_967a6461118c1d0aef027b54a8d4ae72
#
_entry.id   967a6461118c1d0aef027b54a8d4ae72
#
_cell.length_a   1.000
_cell.length_b   1.000
_cell.length_c   1.000
_cell.angle_alpha   90.00
_cell.angle_beta   90.00
_cell.angle_gamma   90.00
#
_symmetry.space_group_name_H-M   'P 1'
#
loop_
_entity.id
_entity.type
_entity.pdbx_description
1 polymer ?
#
loop_
_entity_poly.entity_id
_entity_poly.type
_entity_poly.pdbx_seq_one_letter_code
_entity_poly.pdbx_strand_id
1 'polypeptide(L)'
;MIKEIYTELDFLLAPVYLVLIYLFAKSIQGKRIKDNPLYSYYARGMLFKLVASIVVCIIFLYYYRGGDNIGYFWSAEFCAKMMTLNPKVYFAVLFNERTHENLSVFYNSNLCCPDYWKDSQSFTIVRICSLFIWPSLNNFIAASMLFAWISYGGIFRLFLLFNKLFPGMEKKFAIAILYMPSVIFWGSAILKDTVTFSCACWLTWSVYNIFIVPNNLRTNILIAVVASFLLISIKPYIFVAFLPGLTLWIVYFRIMKIKTAFIRILVGPAIIITGIGLATFLFSTFNESLGEYGSVDKAINKAVVTKNDLTREAYGKNSFDIGQLDGSVGGMLSKFPVAVMAGLFRPFLWDATNPVMLFSALENSFLLLMFLKV
;
A
#
# COMPACT_ATOMS: atom_id res chain seq x y z
N MET A 1 23.29 15.35 6.77
CA MET A 1 22.48 14.13 6.81
C MET A 1 21.92 13.76 5.42
N ILE A 2 21.17 14.60 4.72
CA ILE A 2 20.63 14.24 3.38
C ILE A 2 21.74 14.10 2.31
N LYS A 3 22.82 14.87 2.35
CA LYS A 3 23.96 14.76 1.42
C LYS A 3 24.72 13.43 1.48
N GLU A 4 24.52 12.61 2.52
CA GLU A 4 25.18 11.31 2.69
C GLU A 4 24.36 10.16 2.15
N ILE A 5 23.06 10.39 1.81
CA ILE A 5 22.13 9.35 1.36
C ILE A 5 22.19 9.14 -0.15
N TYR A 6 22.62 10.13 -0.90
CA TYR A 6 22.74 10.04 -2.35
C TYR A 6 24.06 10.60 -2.84
N THR A 7 24.61 9.91 -3.79
CA THR A 7 25.83 10.29 -4.54
C THR A 7 25.46 10.52 -5.99
N GLU A 8 26.35 11.12 -6.78
CA GLU A 8 26.16 11.23 -8.23
C GLU A 8 25.96 9.87 -8.89
N LEU A 9 26.53 8.80 -8.31
CA LEU A 9 26.34 7.40 -8.73
C LEU A 9 24.89 6.94 -8.63
N ASP A 10 24.08 7.48 -7.70
CA ASP A 10 22.67 7.12 -7.56
C ASP A 10 21.87 7.47 -8.81
N PHE A 11 22.15 8.61 -9.41
CA PHE A 11 21.51 9.04 -10.65
C PHE A 11 22.04 8.29 -11.88
N LEU A 12 23.28 7.86 -11.87
CA LEU A 12 23.86 7.06 -12.96
C LEU A 12 23.33 5.63 -12.98
N LEU A 13 23.04 5.05 -11.83
CA LEU A 13 22.49 3.69 -11.72
C LEU A 13 20.99 3.63 -12.06
N ALA A 14 20.25 4.70 -11.82
CA ALA A 14 18.81 4.71 -12.07
C ALA A 14 18.42 4.34 -13.52
N PRO A 15 19.03 4.89 -14.58
CA PRO A 15 18.76 4.47 -15.96
C PRO A 15 19.08 3.00 -16.22
N VAL A 16 20.13 2.47 -15.60
CA VAL A 16 20.52 1.06 -15.76
C VAL A 16 19.43 0.14 -15.21
N TYR A 17 18.96 0.37 -13.97
CA TYR A 17 17.87 -0.42 -13.38
C TYR A 17 16.58 -0.24 -14.14
N LEU A 18 16.25 0.97 -14.60
CA LEU A 18 15.09 1.23 -15.44
C LEU A 18 15.09 0.35 -16.69
N VAL A 19 16.21 0.37 -17.43
CA VAL A 19 16.36 -0.41 -18.67
C VAL A 19 16.28 -1.91 -18.37
N LEU A 20 17.00 -2.41 -17.38
CA LEU A 20 16.99 -3.84 -17.02
C LEU A 20 15.60 -4.32 -16.65
N ILE A 21 14.90 -3.62 -15.77
CA ILE A 21 13.54 -4.00 -15.33
C ILE A 21 12.55 -3.87 -16.50
N TYR A 22 12.69 -2.84 -17.33
CA TYR A 22 11.86 -2.66 -18.51
C TYR A 22 12.05 -3.79 -19.56
N LEU A 23 13.30 -4.18 -19.83
CA LEU A 23 13.58 -5.31 -20.72
C LEU A 23 13.01 -6.63 -20.16
N PHE A 24 13.12 -6.83 -18.86
CA PHE A 24 12.50 -7.97 -18.21
C PHE A 24 10.96 -7.93 -18.36
N ALA A 25 10.34 -6.77 -18.17
CA ALA A 25 8.91 -6.59 -18.39
C ALA A 25 8.49 -6.85 -19.83
N LYS A 26 9.31 -6.42 -20.80
CA LYS A 26 9.12 -6.73 -22.23
C LYS A 26 9.22 -8.22 -22.54
N SER A 27 10.15 -8.92 -21.91
CA SER A 27 10.27 -10.39 -22.03
C SER A 27 9.00 -11.08 -21.51
N ILE A 28 8.48 -10.71 -20.35
CA ILE A 28 7.21 -11.23 -19.82
C ILE A 28 6.05 -10.92 -20.76
N GLN A 29 5.96 -9.68 -21.25
CA GLN A 29 4.94 -9.28 -22.22
C GLN A 29 5.01 -10.17 -23.48
N GLY A 30 6.17 -10.32 -24.08
CA GLY A 30 6.36 -11.11 -25.29
C GLY A 30 5.94 -12.58 -25.14
N LYS A 31 6.25 -13.17 -23.98
CA LYS A 31 5.87 -14.56 -23.68
C LYS A 31 4.36 -14.73 -23.46
N ARG A 32 3.68 -13.72 -22.89
CA ARG A 32 2.28 -13.83 -22.44
C ARG A 32 1.26 -13.20 -23.37
N ILE A 33 1.67 -12.31 -24.27
CA ILE A 33 0.76 -11.55 -25.14
C ILE A 33 -0.03 -12.44 -26.11
N LYS A 34 0.55 -13.57 -26.52
CA LYS A 34 -0.12 -14.54 -27.42
C LYS A 34 -1.30 -15.23 -26.72
N ASP A 35 -1.16 -15.52 -25.44
CA ASP A 35 -2.18 -16.19 -24.63
C ASP A 35 -3.22 -15.21 -24.09
N ASN A 36 -2.82 -13.97 -23.83
CA ASN A 36 -3.69 -12.92 -23.31
C ASN A 36 -3.27 -11.53 -23.83
N PRO A 37 -4.07 -10.93 -24.76
CA PRO A 37 -3.79 -9.63 -25.36
C PRO A 37 -3.64 -8.47 -24.35
N LEU A 38 -4.22 -8.60 -23.14
CA LEU A 38 -4.09 -7.59 -22.08
C LEU A 38 -2.63 -7.38 -21.63
N TYR A 39 -1.75 -8.35 -21.90
CA TYR A 39 -0.31 -8.16 -21.63
C TYR A 39 0.34 -7.09 -22.52
N SER A 40 -0.34 -6.59 -23.56
CA SER A 40 0.12 -5.39 -24.30
C SER A 40 0.28 -4.15 -23.41
N TYR A 41 -0.44 -4.07 -22.28
CA TYR A 41 -0.33 -3.01 -21.29
C TYR A 41 0.79 -3.24 -20.26
N TYR A 42 1.35 -4.47 -20.16
CA TYR A 42 2.25 -4.85 -19.07
C TYR A 42 3.53 -4.01 -19.00
N ALA A 43 4.29 -3.97 -20.07
CA ALA A 43 5.57 -3.25 -20.09
C ALA A 43 5.39 -1.73 -20.03
N ARG A 44 4.31 -1.19 -20.64
CA ARG A 44 4.01 0.24 -20.55
C ARG A 44 3.64 0.64 -19.13
N GLY A 45 2.74 -0.09 -18.47
CA GLY A 45 2.37 0.18 -17.08
C GLY A 45 3.58 0.05 -16.12
N MET A 46 4.46 -0.94 -16.35
CA MET A 46 5.72 -1.04 -15.60
C MET A 46 6.61 0.19 -15.81
N LEU A 47 6.77 0.65 -17.06
CA LEU A 47 7.57 1.84 -17.36
C LEU A 47 7.05 3.08 -16.62
N PHE A 48 5.73 3.33 -16.67
CA PHE A 48 5.11 4.43 -15.93
C PHE A 48 5.40 4.36 -14.43
N LYS A 49 5.32 3.16 -13.86
CA LYS A 49 5.58 2.94 -12.44
C LYS A 49 7.05 3.16 -12.07
N LEU A 50 7.98 2.75 -12.92
CA LEU A 50 9.42 2.98 -12.70
C LEU A 50 9.79 4.47 -12.82
N VAL A 51 9.23 5.17 -13.81
CA VAL A 51 9.42 6.62 -13.95
C VAL A 51 8.86 7.35 -12.73
N ALA A 52 7.66 6.98 -12.28
CA ALA A 52 7.08 7.54 -11.06
C ALA A 52 7.94 7.26 -9.83
N SER A 53 8.56 6.09 -9.72
CA SER A 53 9.50 5.78 -8.64
C SER A 53 10.67 6.78 -8.59
N ILE A 54 11.27 7.09 -9.74
CA ILE A 54 12.33 8.10 -9.84
C ILE A 54 11.79 9.48 -9.43
N VAL A 55 10.63 9.89 -9.96
CA VAL A 55 10.00 11.19 -9.64
C VAL A 55 9.71 11.32 -8.13
N VAL A 56 9.17 10.28 -7.53
CA VAL A 56 8.92 10.26 -6.07
C VAL A 56 10.23 10.44 -5.30
N CYS A 57 11.28 9.70 -5.66
CA CYS A 57 12.59 9.84 -5.02
C CYS A 57 13.13 11.27 -5.13
N ILE A 58 13.06 11.89 -6.32
CA ILE A 58 13.49 13.26 -6.55
C ILE A 58 12.69 14.26 -5.68
N ILE A 59 11.37 14.10 -5.62
CA ILE A 59 10.52 14.97 -4.80
C ILE A 59 10.88 14.86 -3.32
N PHE A 60 11.07 13.64 -2.80
CA PHE A 60 11.44 13.47 -1.40
C PHE A 60 12.87 13.96 -1.09
N LEU A 61 13.82 13.81 -2.02
CA LEU A 61 15.18 14.28 -1.83
C LEU A 61 15.31 15.81 -1.91
N TYR A 62 14.68 16.45 -2.88
CA TYR A 62 14.91 17.87 -3.18
C TYR A 62 13.79 18.79 -2.68
N TYR A 63 12.54 18.36 -2.74
CA TYR A 63 11.41 19.19 -2.36
C TYR A 63 11.07 19.03 -0.88
N TYR A 64 10.80 17.81 -0.40
CA TYR A 64 10.50 17.57 1.01
C TYR A 64 11.75 17.50 1.89
N ARG A 65 12.90 17.16 1.30
CA ARG A 65 14.19 17.01 1.99
C ARG A 65 14.12 16.07 3.19
N GLY A 66 13.39 15.00 3.07
CA GLY A 66 13.15 14.02 4.11
C GLY A 66 11.86 13.24 3.85
N GLY A 67 11.47 12.42 4.83
CA GLY A 67 10.24 11.65 4.80
C GLY A 67 10.45 10.16 5.00
N ASP A 68 9.34 9.44 5.12
CA ASP A 68 9.35 8.02 5.50
C ASP A 68 10.16 7.13 4.55
N ASN A 69 10.11 7.36 3.25
CA ASN A 69 10.84 6.53 2.28
C ASN A 69 12.36 6.61 2.45
N ILE A 70 12.88 7.81 2.80
CA ILE A 70 14.30 8.02 3.10
C ILE A 70 14.66 7.36 4.44
N GLY A 71 13.82 7.55 5.47
CA GLY A 71 14.02 6.96 6.78
C GLY A 71 13.97 5.41 6.73
N TYR A 72 13.07 4.83 5.94
CA TYR A 72 13.02 3.38 5.74
C TYR A 72 14.26 2.84 5.03
N PHE A 73 14.73 3.52 3.99
CA PHE A 73 15.93 3.11 3.28
C PHE A 73 17.17 3.17 4.19
N TRP A 74 17.35 4.26 4.89
CA TRP A 74 18.47 4.44 5.81
C TRP A 74 18.50 3.41 6.92
N SER A 75 17.36 3.19 7.58
CA SER A 75 17.22 2.15 8.59
C SER A 75 17.46 0.75 8.03
N ALA A 76 17.03 0.48 6.81
CA ALA A 76 17.26 -0.78 6.11
C ALA A 76 18.73 -1.01 5.76
N GLU A 77 19.47 0.05 5.43
CA GLU A 77 20.92 -0.01 5.22
C GLU A 77 21.64 -0.49 6.46
N PHE A 78 21.30 0.05 7.66
CA PHE A 78 21.90 -0.43 8.91
C PHE A 78 21.55 -1.89 9.17
N CYS A 79 20.30 -2.30 8.94
CA CYS A 79 19.90 -3.69 9.05
C CYS A 79 20.68 -4.58 8.07
N ALA A 80 20.88 -4.17 6.83
CA ALA A 80 21.62 -4.93 5.83
C ALA A 80 23.12 -5.03 6.18
N LYS A 81 23.74 -3.97 6.70
CA LYS A 81 25.13 -3.99 7.19
C LYS A 81 25.28 -4.97 8.37
N MET A 82 24.26 -5.10 9.22
CA MET A 82 24.27 -6.08 10.30
C MET A 82 24.37 -7.52 9.79
N MET A 83 23.91 -7.82 8.58
CA MET A 83 24.06 -9.14 7.98
C MET A 83 25.53 -9.57 7.82
N THR A 84 26.45 -8.63 7.59
CA THR A 84 27.88 -8.90 7.49
C THR A 84 28.60 -8.90 8.84
N LEU A 85 28.14 -8.10 9.79
CA LEU A 85 28.76 -7.97 11.11
C LEU A 85 28.28 -9.03 12.11
N ASN A 86 26.97 -9.27 12.16
CA ASN A 86 26.34 -10.26 13.02
C ASN A 86 25.08 -10.84 12.35
N PRO A 87 25.24 -11.88 11.48
CA PRO A 87 24.11 -12.48 10.77
C PRO A 87 23.00 -12.97 11.69
N LYS A 88 23.34 -13.48 12.89
CA LYS A 88 22.34 -13.96 13.87
C LYS A 88 21.38 -12.85 14.28
N VAL A 89 21.91 -11.66 14.60
CA VAL A 89 21.10 -10.50 14.96
C VAL A 89 20.32 -10.00 13.75
N TYR A 90 20.90 -9.98 12.54
CA TYR A 90 20.17 -9.61 11.33
C TYR A 90 18.92 -10.49 11.12
N PHE A 91 19.08 -11.81 11.17
CA PHE A 91 17.93 -12.72 10.98
C PHE A 91 16.93 -12.62 12.14
N ALA A 92 17.36 -12.45 13.38
CA ALA A 92 16.47 -12.22 14.52
C ALA A 92 15.58 -10.97 14.26
N VAL A 93 16.21 -9.86 13.86
CA VAL A 93 15.53 -8.61 13.54
C VAL A 93 14.63 -8.75 12.30
N LEU A 94 15.08 -9.46 11.28
CA LEU A 94 14.28 -9.73 10.07
C LEU A 94 12.98 -10.48 10.42
N PHE A 95 13.02 -11.40 11.38
CA PHE A 95 11.85 -12.12 11.89
C PHE A 95 11.14 -11.43 13.08
N ASN A 96 11.41 -10.14 13.28
CA ASN A 96 10.73 -9.26 14.24
C ASN A 96 11.15 -9.40 15.71
N GLU A 97 12.30 -10.00 16.00
CA GLU A 97 12.87 -10.04 17.36
C GLU A 97 13.58 -8.71 17.70
N ARG A 98 12.79 -7.67 17.98
CA ARG A 98 13.28 -6.33 18.29
C ARG A 98 13.47 -6.15 19.80
N THR A 99 14.39 -6.91 20.39
CA THR A 99 14.74 -6.83 21.80
C THR A 99 15.72 -5.69 22.07
N HIS A 100 15.82 -5.27 23.33
CA HIS A 100 16.86 -4.32 23.76
C HIS A 100 18.26 -4.88 23.56
N GLU A 101 18.43 -6.20 23.72
CA GLU A 101 19.68 -6.89 23.48
C GLU A 101 20.11 -6.77 22.01
N ASN A 102 19.22 -7.10 21.07
CA ASN A 102 19.49 -6.94 19.63
C ASN A 102 19.80 -5.49 19.27
N LEU A 103 19.08 -4.52 19.86
CA LEU A 103 19.34 -3.10 19.64
C LEU A 103 20.74 -2.67 20.14
N SER A 104 21.17 -3.19 21.29
CA SER A 104 22.50 -2.87 21.85
C SER A 104 23.64 -3.31 20.94
N VAL A 105 23.44 -4.39 20.15
CA VAL A 105 24.44 -4.84 19.17
C VAL A 105 24.65 -3.80 18.06
N PHE A 106 23.59 -3.09 17.61
CA PHE A 106 23.73 -2.00 16.65
C PHE A 106 24.59 -0.87 17.22
N TYR A 107 24.35 -0.46 18.47
CA TYR A 107 25.18 0.56 19.15
C TYR A 107 26.64 0.13 19.28
N ASN A 108 26.87 -1.11 19.74
CA ASN A 108 28.23 -1.64 19.95
C ASN A 108 28.99 -1.87 18.64
N SER A 109 28.31 -1.99 17.51
CA SER A 109 28.91 -2.15 16.18
C SER A 109 29.22 -0.82 15.49
N ASN A 110 29.15 0.31 16.20
CA ASN A 110 29.27 1.67 15.65
C ASN A 110 28.29 1.96 14.50
N LEU A 111 27.23 1.18 14.39
CA LEU A 111 26.10 1.45 13.52
C LEU A 111 25.12 2.34 14.26
N CYS A 112 24.57 3.33 13.56
CA CYS A 112 23.46 4.12 14.10
C CYS A 112 22.24 3.21 14.27
N CYS A 113 21.39 3.55 15.25
CA CYS A 113 20.16 2.78 15.45
C CYS A 113 19.19 2.98 14.30
N PRO A 114 18.59 1.88 13.80
CA PRO A 114 17.52 2.00 12.83
C PRO A 114 16.37 2.82 13.42
N ASP A 115 15.89 3.80 12.66
CA ASP A 115 14.65 4.49 12.99
C ASP A 115 13.48 3.50 13.01
N TYR A 116 12.35 3.92 13.59
CA TYR A 116 11.14 3.10 13.68
C TYR A 116 11.28 1.80 14.50
N TRP A 117 12.36 1.61 15.27
CA TRP A 117 12.55 0.38 16.08
C TRP A 117 11.35 0.06 16.97
N LYS A 118 10.70 1.08 17.52
CA LYS A 118 9.52 0.95 18.38
C LYS A 118 8.21 0.80 17.61
N ASP A 119 8.13 1.26 16.36
CA ASP A 119 6.96 1.16 15.49
C ASP A 119 7.02 -0.10 14.64
N SER A 120 6.29 -1.14 15.04
CA SER A 120 6.27 -2.44 14.36
C SER A 120 5.80 -2.34 12.92
N GLN A 121 4.86 -1.46 12.64
CA GLN A 121 4.25 -1.30 11.32
C GLN A 121 5.24 -0.68 10.33
N SER A 122 5.89 0.42 10.73
CA SER A 122 6.94 1.08 9.94
C SER A 122 8.16 0.18 9.79
N PHE A 123 8.56 -0.49 10.88
CA PHE A 123 9.73 -1.36 10.87
C PHE A 123 9.56 -2.59 9.94
N THR A 124 8.33 -3.01 9.67
CA THR A 124 8.07 -4.05 8.66
C THR A 124 8.55 -3.62 7.28
N ILE A 125 8.40 -2.34 6.90
CA ILE A 125 8.95 -1.82 5.64
C ILE A 125 10.47 -1.79 5.67
N VAL A 126 11.09 -1.43 6.80
CA VAL A 126 12.54 -1.47 6.99
C VAL A 126 13.07 -2.88 6.75
N ARG A 127 12.43 -3.90 7.35
CA ARG A 127 12.81 -5.31 7.16
C ARG A 127 12.71 -5.75 5.70
N ILE A 128 11.60 -5.43 5.03
CA ILE A 128 11.43 -5.74 3.61
C ILE A 128 12.49 -5.01 2.78
N CYS A 129 12.72 -3.73 3.06
CA CYS A 129 13.72 -2.92 2.35
C CYS A 129 15.14 -3.45 2.54
N SER A 130 15.49 -3.98 3.72
CA SER A 130 16.83 -4.51 3.97
C SER A 130 17.22 -5.65 3.02
N LEU A 131 16.24 -6.40 2.49
CA LEU A 131 16.47 -7.44 1.49
C LEU A 131 16.88 -6.87 0.12
N PHE A 132 16.57 -5.59 -0.13
CA PHE A 132 16.84 -4.92 -1.41
C PHE A 132 18.08 -4.04 -1.41
N ILE A 133 18.72 -3.82 -0.25
CA ILE A 133 19.92 -2.99 -0.15
C ILE A 133 21.06 -3.55 -1.00
N TRP A 134 21.37 -4.83 -0.88
CA TRP A 134 22.39 -5.48 -1.69
C TRP A 134 22.02 -5.56 -3.18
N PRO A 135 20.82 -6.03 -3.57
CA PRO A 135 20.41 -6.05 -4.98
C PRO A 135 20.34 -4.67 -5.63
N SER A 136 20.20 -3.60 -4.87
CA SER A 136 20.22 -2.21 -5.38
C SER A 136 21.60 -1.57 -5.35
N LEU A 137 22.65 -2.29 -4.95
CA LEU A 137 23.99 -1.75 -4.72
C LEU A 137 24.00 -0.58 -3.73
N ASN A 138 23.19 -0.67 -2.68
CA ASN A 138 22.96 0.38 -1.68
C ASN A 138 22.52 1.72 -2.28
N ASN A 139 21.76 1.69 -3.35
CA ASN A 139 21.29 2.84 -4.09
C ASN A 139 19.80 3.08 -3.80
N PHE A 140 19.45 4.27 -3.30
CA PHE A 140 18.10 4.61 -2.89
C PHE A 140 17.08 4.57 -4.03
N ILE A 141 17.44 5.12 -5.21
CA ILE A 141 16.55 5.15 -6.37
C ILE A 141 16.37 3.74 -6.94
N ALA A 142 17.44 2.95 -7.03
CA ALA A 142 17.39 1.57 -7.50
C ALA A 142 16.55 0.68 -6.54
N ALA A 143 16.73 0.82 -5.22
CA ALA A 143 15.91 0.11 -4.23
C ALA A 143 14.42 0.47 -4.36
N SER A 144 14.10 1.75 -4.55
CA SER A 144 12.73 2.21 -4.80
C SER A 144 12.15 1.61 -6.09
N MET A 145 12.94 1.51 -7.16
CA MET A 145 12.49 0.87 -8.41
C MET A 145 12.27 -0.65 -8.24
N LEU A 146 13.07 -1.33 -7.43
CA LEU A 146 12.83 -2.75 -7.09
C LEU A 146 11.52 -2.93 -6.31
N PHE A 147 11.22 -2.04 -5.37
CA PHE A 147 9.91 -2.00 -4.69
C PHE A 147 8.76 -1.78 -5.69
N ALA A 148 8.90 -0.82 -6.59
CA ALA A 148 7.94 -0.56 -7.65
C ALA A 148 7.71 -1.80 -8.52
N TRP A 149 8.78 -2.46 -8.94
CA TRP A 149 8.73 -3.66 -9.78
C TRP A 149 7.97 -4.81 -9.11
N ILE A 150 8.33 -5.17 -7.88
CA ILE A 150 7.69 -6.29 -7.17
C ILE A 150 6.23 -6.00 -6.88
N SER A 151 5.91 -4.77 -6.44
CA SER A 151 4.54 -4.36 -6.18
C SER A 151 3.65 -4.35 -7.42
N TYR A 152 4.23 -4.17 -8.61
CA TYR A 152 3.48 -4.16 -9.86
C TYR A 152 2.76 -5.49 -10.17
N GLY A 153 3.29 -6.60 -9.67
CA GLY A 153 2.67 -7.91 -9.86
C GLY A 153 1.22 -7.98 -9.39
N GLY A 154 0.93 -7.46 -8.21
CA GLY A 154 -0.44 -7.38 -7.67
C GLY A 154 -1.34 -6.44 -8.47
N ILE A 155 -0.82 -5.25 -8.78
CA ILE A 155 -1.56 -4.22 -9.50
C ILE A 155 -1.98 -4.72 -10.90
N PHE A 156 -1.07 -5.38 -11.61
CA PHE A 156 -1.39 -5.93 -12.92
C PHE A 156 -2.40 -7.11 -12.82
N ARG A 157 -2.37 -7.90 -11.74
CA ARG A 157 -3.39 -8.93 -11.49
C ARG A 157 -4.77 -8.33 -11.26
N LEU A 158 -4.85 -7.22 -10.56
CA LEU A 158 -6.11 -6.48 -10.41
C LEU A 158 -6.63 -6.00 -11.77
N PHE A 159 -5.75 -5.44 -12.62
CA PHE A 159 -6.10 -5.04 -13.99
C PHE A 159 -6.66 -6.21 -14.80
N LEU A 160 -6.01 -7.38 -14.78
CA LEU A 160 -6.50 -8.58 -15.46
C LEU A 160 -7.86 -9.03 -14.93
N LEU A 161 -8.06 -8.97 -13.61
CA LEU A 161 -9.30 -9.37 -12.97
C LEU A 161 -10.47 -8.50 -13.38
N PHE A 162 -10.31 -7.16 -13.33
CA PHE A 162 -11.38 -6.24 -13.71
C PHE A 162 -11.75 -6.37 -15.19
N ASN A 163 -10.77 -6.59 -16.07
CA ASN A 163 -11.07 -6.85 -17.49
C ASN A 163 -11.79 -8.19 -17.71
N LYS A 164 -11.54 -9.19 -16.86
CA LYS A 164 -12.29 -10.45 -16.90
C LYS A 164 -13.72 -10.29 -16.43
N LEU A 165 -13.96 -9.42 -15.43
CA LEU A 165 -15.29 -9.16 -14.88
C LEU A 165 -16.13 -8.23 -15.80
N PHE A 166 -15.48 -7.28 -16.48
CA PHE A 166 -16.10 -6.26 -17.29
C PHE A 166 -15.40 -6.15 -18.65
N PRO A 167 -15.64 -7.10 -19.58
CA PRO A 167 -15.02 -7.08 -20.90
C PRO A 167 -15.37 -5.81 -21.70
N GLY A 168 -14.42 -5.34 -22.52
CA GLY A 168 -14.61 -4.16 -23.37
C GLY A 168 -14.26 -2.83 -22.67
N MET A 169 -13.77 -2.86 -21.42
CA MET A 169 -13.38 -1.66 -20.67
C MET A 169 -11.85 -1.55 -20.46
N GLU A 170 -11.04 -2.21 -21.27
CA GLU A 170 -9.61 -2.35 -21.09
C GLU A 170 -8.89 -1.01 -20.94
N LYS A 171 -9.21 -0.04 -21.80
CA LYS A 171 -8.61 1.31 -21.76
C LYS A 171 -8.97 2.05 -20.46
N LYS A 172 -10.22 1.94 -20.02
CA LYS A 172 -10.70 2.61 -18.79
C LYS A 172 -10.00 2.02 -17.56
N PHE A 173 -9.92 0.68 -17.48
CA PHE A 173 -9.20 0.02 -16.37
C PHE A 173 -7.70 0.25 -16.45
N ALA A 174 -7.10 0.34 -17.63
CA ALA A 174 -5.70 0.71 -17.76
C ALA A 174 -5.44 2.11 -17.19
N ILE A 175 -6.30 3.09 -17.51
CA ILE A 175 -6.19 4.45 -16.94
C ILE A 175 -6.35 4.40 -15.43
N ALA A 176 -7.40 3.77 -14.91
CA ALA A 176 -7.74 3.77 -13.49
C ALA A 176 -6.71 3.01 -12.62
N ILE A 177 -6.16 1.90 -13.12
CA ILE A 177 -5.32 0.99 -12.31
C ILE A 177 -3.82 1.15 -12.61
N LEU A 178 -3.46 1.36 -13.89
CA LEU A 178 -2.06 1.36 -14.32
C LEU A 178 -1.48 2.75 -14.57
N TYR A 179 -2.33 3.77 -14.83
CA TYR A 179 -1.87 5.09 -15.27
C TYR A 179 -2.39 6.25 -14.42
N MET A 180 -3.27 6.02 -13.43
CA MET A 180 -3.76 7.07 -12.53
C MET A 180 -2.60 7.67 -11.73
N PRO A 181 -2.34 8.99 -11.80
CA PRO A 181 -1.12 9.58 -11.23
C PRO A 181 -0.96 9.34 -9.74
N SER A 182 -2.00 9.51 -8.93
CA SER A 182 -1.92 9.27 -7.47
C SER A 182 -1.62 7.80 -7.13
N VAL A 183 -2.25 6.85 -7.83
CA VAL A 183 -2.04 5.41 -7.65
C VAL A 183 -0.60 5.03 -7.96
N ILE A 184 -0.06 5.57 -9.07
CA ILE A 184 1.32 5.30 -9.48
C ILE A 184 2.30 5.96 -8.53
N PHE A 185 2.08 7.23 -8.16
CA PHE A 185 2.97 8.02 -7.32
C PHE A 185 3.15 7.35 -5.95
N TRP A 186 2.07 7.20 -5.19
CA TRP A 186 2.12 6.61 -3.84
C TRP A 186 2.43 5.11 -3.83
N GLY A 187 2.21 4.43 -4.95
CA GLY A 187 2.50 3.01 -5.10
C GLY A 187 3.88 2.67 -5.67
N SER A 188 4.83 3.61 -5.77
CA SER A 188 6.07 3.40 -6.54
C SER A 188 7.39 3.63 -5.79
N ALA A 189 7.36 3.90 -4.48
CA ALA A 189 8.58 4.10 -3.68
C ALA A 189 8.65 3.13 -2.50
N ILE A 190 9.69 3.28 -1.67
CA ILE A 190 9.82 2.54 -0.40
C ILE A 190 8.83 3.13 0.60
N LEU A 191 7.55 2.76 0.44
CA LEU A 191 6.44 3.26 1.26
C LEU A 191 5.55 2.11 1.73
N LYS A 192 4.87 2.31 2.85
CA LYS A 192 3.81 1.40 3.32
C LYS A 192 2.75 1.17 2.25
N ASP A 193 2.37 2.25 1.53
CA ASP A 193 1.32 2.23 0.50
C ASP A 193 1.68 1.35 -0.70
N THR A 194 2.93 1.34 -1.11
CA THR A 194 3.42 0.49 -2.21
C THR A 194 3.17 -0.99 -1.93
N VAL A 195 3.49 -1.43 -0.73
CA VAL A 195 3.32 -2.85 -0.34
C VAL A 195 1.85 -3.16 -0.06
N THR A 196 1.16 -2.33 0.72
CA THR A 196 -0.21 -2.60 1.12
C THR A 196 -1.18 -2.57 -0.06
N PHE A 197 -1.02 -1.64 -1.00
CA PHE A 197 -1.83 -1.61 -2.22
C PHE A 197 -1.62 -2.86 -3.08
N SER A 198 -0.36 -3.26 -3.28
CA SER A 198 -0.04 -4.50 -4.00
C SER A 198 -0.65 -5.73 -3.32
N CYS A 199 -0.55 -5.82 -1.98
CA CYS A 199 -1.14 -6.92 -1.22
C CYS A 199 -2.68 -6.94 -1.31
N ALA A 200 -3.34 -5.79 -1.27
CA ALA A 200 -4.79 -5.70 -1.47
C ALA A 200 -5.20 -6.20 -2.86
N CYS A 201 -4.43 -5.84 -3.90
CA CYS A 201 -4.64 -6.33 -5.26
C CYS A 201 -4.46 -7.86 -5.36
N TRP A 202 -3.39 -8.41 -4.76
CA TRP A 202 -3.16 -9.85 -4.71
C TRP A 202 -4.24 -10.59 -3.92
N LEU A 203 -4.69 -10.03 -2.81
CA LEU A 203 -5.76 -10.61 -2.01
C LEU A 203 -7.07 -10.66 -2.80
N THR A 204 -7.43 -9.58 -3.49
CA THR A 204 -8.61 -9.53 -4.38
C THR A 204 -8.54 -10.59 -5.47
N TRP A 205 -7.40 -10.71 -6.15
CA TRP A 205 -7.16 -11.75 -7.15
C TRP A 205 -7.30 -13.16 -6.57
N SER A 206 -6.70 -13.40 -5.41
CA SER A 206 -6.70 -14.72 -4.78
C SER A 206 -8.09 -15.12 -4.30
N VAL A 207 -8.83 -14.19 -3.67
CA VAL A 207 -10.22 -14.40 -3.25
C VAL A 207 -11.11 -14.79 -4.44
N TYR A 208 -10.95 -14.10 -5.58
CA TYR A 208 -11.67 -14.46 -6.80
C TYR A 208 -11.39 -15.90 -7.22
N ASN A 209 -10.11 -16.29 -7.26
CA ASN A 209 -9.69 -17.62 -7.71
C ASN A 209 -9.89 -18.74 -6.67
N ILE A 210 -10.18 -18.40 -5.43
CA ILE A 210 -10.52 -19.38 -4.37
C ILE A 210 -12.03 -19.60 -4.32
N PHE A 211 -12.82 -18.51 -4.27
CA PHE A 211 -14.23 -18.58 -3.89
C PHE A 211 -15.20 -18.41 -5.06
N ILE A 212 -14.82 -17.70 -6.14
CA ILE A 212 -15.75 -17.34 -7.24
C ILE A 212 -15.53 -18.25 -8.44
N VAL A 213 -14.29 -18.35 -8.92
CA VAL A 213 -13.89 -19.22 -10.03
C VAL A 213 -12.65 -20.01 -9.61
N PRO A 214 -12.81 -21.13 -8.90
CA PRO A 214 -11.69 -21.90 -8.35
C PRO A 214 -10.66 -22.26 -9.40
N ASN A 215 -9.42 -21.81 -9.17
CA ASN A 215 -8.27 -22.09 -10.02
C ASN A 215 -6.99 -22.06 -9.19
N ASN A 216 -6.10 -23.04 -9.38
CA ASN A 216 -4.82 -23.14 -8.68
C ASN A 216 -4.93 -22.86 -7.18
N LEU A 217 -5.84 -23.55 -6.47
CA LEU A 217 -6.22 -23.27 -5.08
C LEU A 217 -5.02 -23.15 -4.15
N ARG A 218 -4.06 -24.09 -4.21
CA ARG A 218 -2.89 -24.07 -3.30
C ARG A 218 -2.10 -22.78 -3.40
N THR A 219 -1.81 -22.35 -4.63
CA THR A 219 -1.05 -21.11 -4.88
C THR A 219 -1.84 -19.88 -4.45
N ASN A 220 -3.15 -19.83 -4.75
CA ASN A 220 -3.96 -18.67 -4.38
C ASN A 220 -4.21 -18.60 -2.86
N ILE A 221 -4.33 -19.73 -2.16
CA ILE A 221 -4.39 -19.76 -0.69
C ILE A 221 -3.08 -19.21 -0.10
N LEU A 222 -1.92 -19.66 -0.58
CA LEU A 222 -0.63 -19.15 -0.11
C LEU A 222 -0.50 -17.64 -0.34
N ILE A 223 -0.86 -17.15 -1.52
CA ILE A 223 -0.84 -15.72 -1.84
C ILE A 223 -1.80 -14.94 -0.92
N ALA A 224 -3.01 -15.44 -0.69
CA ALA A 224 -3.98 -14.82 0.21
C ALA A 224 -3.45 -14.73 1.64
N VAL A 225 -2.82 -15.80 2.15
CA VAL A 225 -2.22 -15.81 3.50
C VAL A 225 -1.07 -14.79 3.60
N VAL A 226 -0.14 -14.81 2.63
CA VAL A 226 1.00 -13.87 2.64
C VAL A 226 0.53 -12.42 2.49
N ALA A 227 -0.40 -12.15 1.57
CA ALA A 227 -0.95 -10.81 1.38
C ALA A 227 -1.69 -10.31 2.62
N SER A 228 -2.50 -11.16 3.27
CA SER A 228 -3.19 -10.83 4.52
C SER A 228 -2.21 -10.56 5.65
N PHE A 229 -1.18 -11.41 5.81
CA PHE A 229 -0.13 -11.23 6.81
C PHE A 229 0.59 -9.88 6.64
N LEU A 230 0.99 -9.53 5.42
CA LEU A 230 1.65 -8.24 5.15
C LEU A 230 0.70 -7.05 5.38
N LEU A 231 -0.57 -7.16 4.99
CA LEU A 231 -1.55 -6.10 5.27
C LEU A 231 -1.72 -5.87 6.76
N ILE A 232 -1.89 -6.93 7.55
CA ILE A 232 -2.04 -6.85 9.01
C ILE A 232 -0.77 -6.29 9.65
N SER A 233 0.41 -6.72 9.19
CA SER A 233 1.70 -6.28 9.75
C SER A 233 2.03 -4.81 9.45
N ILE A 234 1.50 -4.23 8.35
CA ILE A 234 1.85 -2.87 7.90
C ILE A 234 0.73 -1.88 8.19
N LYS A 235 -0.51 -2.20 7.77
CA LYS A 235 -1.70 -1.36 7.95
C LYS A 235 -2.92 -2.21 8.29
N PRO A 236 -3.05 -2.70 9.53
CA PRO A 236 -4.13 -3.63 9.93
C PRO A 236 -5.53 -3.07 9.66
N TYR A 237 -5.72 -1.76 9.78
CA TYR A 237 -7.00 -1.12 9.50
C TYR A 237 -7.46 -1.26 8.04
N ILE A 238 -6.52 -1.33 7.06
CA ILE A 238 -6.85 -1.59 5.66
C ILE A 238 -7.40 -3.00 5.51
N PHE A 239 -6.75 -3.99 6.13
CA PHE A 239 -7.22 -5.38 6.08
C PHE A 239 -8.63 -5.51 6.65
N VAL A 240 -8.88 -4.92 7.82
CA VAL A 240 -10.19 -4.95 8.49
C VAL A 240 -11.26 -4.26 7.65
N ALA A 241 -10.97 -3.07 7.11
CA ALA A 241 -11.91 -2.35 6.24
C ALA A 241 -12.20 -3.09 4.92
N PHE A 242 -11.25 -3.90 4.44
CA PHE A 242 -11.35 -4.62 3.18
C PHE A 242 -12.20 -5.90 3.29
N LEU A 243 -12.18 -6.56 4.46
CA LEU A 243 -12.89 -7.83 4.69
C LEU A 243 -14.40 -7.77 4.42
N PRO A 244 -15.17 -6.78 4.92
CA PRO A 244 -16.60 -6.69 4.62
C PRO A 244 -16.87 -6.61 3.12
N GLY A 245 -16.12 -5.80 2.40
CA GLY A 245 -16.24 -5.67 0.95
C GLY A 245 -15.96 -6.98 0.21
N LEU A 246 -14.90 -7.69 0.57
CA LEU A 246 -14.58 -9.01 0.00
C LEU A 246 -15.66 -10.05 0.31
N THR A 247 -16.16 -10.07 1.55
CA THR A 247 -17.23 -10.98 1.97
C THR A 247 -18.50 -10.72 1.18
N LEU A 248 -18.95 -9.47 1.10
CA LEU A 248 -20.12 -9.07 0.31
C LEU A 248 -19.94 -9.45 -1.17
N TRP A 249 -18.75 -9.29 -1.73
CA TRP A 249 -18.46 -9.65 -3.11
C TRP A 249 -18.55 -11.18 -3.36
N ILE A 250 -17.96 -12.00 -2.50
CA ILE A 250 -18.07 -13.47 -2.57
C ILE A 250 -19.54 -13.88 -2.54
N VAL A 251 -20.26 -13.31 -1.61
CA VAL A 251 -21.65 -13.68 -1.39
C VAL A 251 -22.54 -13.20 -2.51
N TYR A 252 -22.33 -12.01 -3.05
CA TYR A 252 -23.04 -11.52 -4.22
C TYR A 252 -23.00 -12.58 -5.34
N PHE A 253 -21.82 -13.10 -5.66
CA PHE A 253 -21.69 -14.16 -6.68
C PHE A 253 -22.36 -15.48 -6.32
N ARG A 254 -22.46 -15.78 -5.02
CA ARG A 254 -23.19 -16.98 -4.53
C ARG A 254 -24.71 -16.77 -4.60
N ILE A 255 -25.18 -15.61 -4.15
CA ILE A 255 -26.61 -15.24 -4.15
C ILE A 255 -27.17 -15.17 -5.57
N MET A 256 -26.41 -14.63 -6.52
CA MET A 256 -26.84 -14.55 -7.92
C MET A 256 -27.09 -15.91 -8.56
N LYS A 257 -26.56 -17.00 -7.99
CA LYS A 257 -26.83 -18.39 -8.41
C LYS A 257 -28.14 -18.96 -7.79
N ILE A 258 -28.72 -18.27 -6.80
CA ILE A 258 -29.97 -18.70 -6.15
C ILE A 258 -31.15 -18.30 -7.03
N LYS A 259 -31.91 -19.31 -7.48
CA LYS A 259 -33.08 -19.10 -8.37
C LYS A 259 -34.29 -18.45 -7.67
N THR A 260 -34.44 -18.70 -6.36
CA THR A 260 -35.61 -18.26 -5.56
C THR A 260 -35.41 -16.82 -5.07
N ALA A 261 -36.24 -15.85 -5.55
CA ALA A 261 -36.15 -14.45 -5.19
C ALA A 261 -36.30 -14.20 -3.67
N PHE A 262 -37.19 -14.93 -3.01
CA PHE A 262 -37.43 -14.82 -1.56
C PHE A 262 -36.15 -15.13 -0.74
N ILE A 263 -35.44 -16.21 -1.07
CA ILE A 263 -34.18 -16.58 -0.40
C ILE A 263 -33.11 -15.50 -0.66
N ARG A 264 -33.07 -14.94 -1.87
CA ARG A 264 -32.12 -13.88 -2.24
C ARG A 264 -32.28 -12.62 -1.39
N ILE A 265 -33.50 -12.22 -1.06
CA ILE A 265 -33.80 -11.05 -0.21
C ILE A 265 -33.40 -11.30 1.25
N LEU A 266 -33.63 -12.50 1.76
CA LEU A 266 -33.29 -12.86 3.15
C LEU A 266 -31.77 -13.03 3.36
N VAL A 267 -31.06 -13.54 2.38
CA VAL A 267 -29.62 -13.81 2.48
C VAL A 267 -28.81 -12.50 2.51
N GLY A 268 -29.26 -11.42 1.88
CA GLY A 268 -28.56 -10.13 1.89
C GLY A 268 -28.29 -9.59 3.31
N PRO A 269 -29.32 -9.35 4.14
CA PRO A 269 -29.15 -8.90 5.52
C PRO A 269 -28.34 -9.89 6.39
N ALA A 270 -28.58 -11.20 6.23
CA ALA A 270 -27.86 -12.22 6.98
C ALA A 270 -26.34 -12.14 6.78
N ILE A 271 -25.90 -11.79 5.58
CA ILE A 271 -24.48 -11.65 5.26
C ILE A 271 -23.88 -10.39 5.83
N ILE A 272 -24.61 -9.28 5.77
CA ILE A 272 -24.16 -8.04 6.41
C ILE A 272 -23.94 -8.29 7.91
N ILE A 273 -24.88 -8.96 8.56
CA ILE A 273 -24.77 -9.32 9.98
C ILE A 273 -23.57 -10.27 10.21
N THR A 274 -23.41 -11.28 9.36
CA THR A 274 -22.27 -12.21 9.45
C THR A 274 -20.94 -11.49 9.19
N GLY A 275 -20.89 -10.57 8.23
CA GLY A 275 -19.70 -9.76 7.93
C GLY A 275 -19.31 -8.85 9.10
N ILE A 276 -20.28 -8.19 9.73
CA ILE A 276 -20.08 -7.39 10.94
C ILE A 276 -19.62 -8.29 12.09
N GLY A 277 -20.28 -9.44 12.30
CA GLY A 277 -19.92 -10.41 13.33
C GLY A 277 -18.49 -10.95 13.15
N LEU A 278 -18.08 -11.25 11.91
CA LEU A 278 -16.73 -11.68 11.60
C LEU A 278 -15.70 -10.55 11.85
N ALA A 279 -16.02 -9.33 11.46
CA ALA A 279 -15.16 -8.19 11.71
C ALA A 279 -14.95 -7.96 13.21
N THR A 280 -16.02 -7.99 14.01
CA THR A 280 -15.96 -7.85 15.48
C THR A 280 -15.21 -9.02 16.13
N PHE A 281 -15.42 -10.25 15.68
CA PHE A 281 -14.68 -11.42 16.14
C PHE A 281 -13.19 -11.31 15.86
N LEU A 282 -12.82 -10.91 14.64
CA LEU A 282 -11.41 -10.69 14.28
C LEU A 282 -10.79 -9.55 15.09
N PHE A 283 -11.52 -8.45 15.31
CA PHE A 283 -11.08 -7.39 16.19
C PHE A 283 -10.80 -7.88 17.61
N SER A 284 -11.69 -8.69 18.18
CA SER A 284 -11.53 -9.21 19.54
C SER A 284 -10.41 -10.23 19.66
N THR A 285 -10.23 -11.09 18.64
CA THR A 285 -9.23 -12.17 18.64
C THR A 285 -7.81 -11.64 18.39
N PHE A 286 -7.68 -10.66 17.51
CA PHE A 286 -6.39 -10.08 17.14
C PHE A 286 -6.07 -8.76 17.87
N ASN A 287 -6.81 -8.44 18.94
CA ASN A 287 -6.70 -7.20 19.70
C ASN A 287 -5.23 -6.81 20.03
N GLU A 288 -4.44 -7.74 20.53
CA GLU A 288 -3.02 -7.49 20.87
C GLU A 288 -2.16 -7.27 19.61
N SER A 289 -2.39 -8.03 18.54
CA SER A 289 -1.67 -7.91 17.28
C SER A 289 -2.05 -6.64 16.50
N LEU A 290 -3.28 -6.14 16.68
CA LEU A 290 -3.76 -4.90 16.08
C LEU A 290 -3.25 -3.64 16.82
N GLY A 291 -2.69 -3.79 18.03
CA GLY A 291 -2.11 -2.69 18.81
C GLY A 291 -3.10 -1.56 19.06
N GLU A 292 -2.84 -0.39 18.46
CA GLU A 292 -3.69 0.81 18.58
C GLU A 292 -5.05 0.70 17.86
N TYR A 293 -5.28 -0.36 17.10
CA TYR A 293 -6.55 -0.66 16.41
C TYR A 293 -7.28 -1.87 17.04
N GLY A 294 -6.83 -2.38 18.19
CA GLY A 294 -7.36 -3.59 18.80
C GLY A 294 -8.73 -3.43 19.50
N SER A 295 -9.24 -2.21 19.68
CA SER A 295 -10.61 -1.95 20.14
C SER A 295 -11.17 -0.71 19.48
N VAL A 296 -12.49 -0.54 19.52
CA VAL A 296 -13.17 0.64 18.96
C VAL A 296 -12.64 1.91 19.64
N ASP A 297 -12.51 1.90 20.96
CA ASP A 297 -12.00 3.06 21.72
C ASP A 297 -10.55 3.39 21.37
N LYS A 298 -9.68 2.39 21.23
CA LYS A 298 -8.29 2.59 20.80
C LYS A 298 -8.24 3.13 19.37
N ALA A 299 -9.05 2.61 18.45
CA ALA A 299 -9.11 3.08 17.07
C ALA A 299 -9.61 4.52 16.98
N ILE A 300 -10.61 4.90 17.79
CA ILE A 300 -11.11 6.29 17.90
C ILE A 300 -10.00 7.20 18.44
N ASN A 301 -9.34 6.81 19.53
CA ASN A 301 -8.23 7.58 20.10
C ASN A 301 -7.10 7.75 19.08
N LYS A 302 -6.76 6.70 18.34
CA LYS A 302 -5.76 6.79 17.25
C LYS A 302 -6.19 7.75 16.16
N ALA A 303 -7.46 7.76 15.76
CA ALA A 303 -7.98 8.71 14.77
C ALA A 303 -7.88 10.17 15.27
N VAL A 304 -8.21 10.42 16.54
CA VAL A 304 -8.07 11.74 17.17
C VAL A 304 -6.60 12.18 17.21
N VAL A 305 -5.71 11.31 17.68
CA VAL A 305 -4.27 11.58 17.73
C VAL A 305 -3.71 11.86 16.34
N THR A 306 -4.04 11.01 15.36
CA THR A 306 -3.58 11.18 13.97
C THR A 306 -4.09 12.50 13.37
N LYS A 307 -5.37 12.83 13.58
CA LYS A 307 -5.94 14.10 13.12
C LYS A 307 -5.21 15.30 13.74
N ASN A 308 -4.97 15.27 15.05
CA ASN A 308 -4.27 16.34 15.75
C ASN A 308 -2.81 16.43 15.31
N ASP A 309 -2.16 15.32 15.01
CA ASP A 309 -0.81 15.30 14.47
C ASP A 309 -0.74 15.96 13.09
N LEU A 310 -1.64 15.59 12.18
CA LEU A 310 -1.71 16.15 10.83
C LEU A 310 -2.05 17.65 10.78
N THR A 311 -2.64 18.20 11.84
CA THR A 311 -2.95 19.63 11.94
C THR A 311 -1.84 20.47 12.60
N ARG A 312 -0.70 19.85 12.97
CA ARG A 312 0.45 20.58 13.55
C ARG A 312 1.06 21.55 12.54
N GLU A 313 1.60 22.64 13.03
CA GLU A 313 2.29 23.66 12.22
C GLU A 313 3.47 23.09 11.40
N ALA A 314 4.08 21.99 11.87
CA ALA A 314 5.15 21.29 11.17
C ALA A 314 4.76 20.81 9.77
N TYR A 315 3.48 20.52 9.54
CA TYR A 315 2.98 20.14 8.20
C TYR A 315 2.56 21.34 7.35
N GLY A 316 2.63 22.55 7.91
CA GLY A 316 2.32 23.80 7.22
C GLY A 316 0.87 23.83 6.72
N LYS A 317 0.68 24.40 5.53
CA LYS A 317 -0.64 24.49 4.87
C LYS A 317 -1.01 23.26 4.05
N ASN A 318 -0.29 22.13 4.20
CA ASN A 318 -0.54 20.88 3.44
C ASN A 318 -1.60 19.99 4.09
N SER A 319 -2.19 20.41 5.20
CA SER A 319 -3.26 19.70 5.89
C SER A 319 -4.58 20.43 5.78
N PHE A 320 -5.67 19.69 5.87
CA PHE A 320 -7.02 20.23 5.98
C PHE A 320 -7.68 19.73 7.27
N ASP A 321 -8.47 20.59 7.90
CA ASP A 321 -9.17 20.26 9.13
C ASP A 321 -10.62 19.81 8.82
N ILE A 322 -11.03 18.68 9.40
CA ILE A 322 -12.41 18.16 9.37
C ILE A 322 -13.22 18.61 10.60
N GLY A 323 -12.64 19.48 11.41
CA GLY A 323 -13.19 19.95 12.68
C GLY A 323 -12.76 19.10 13.87
N GLN A 324 -13.17 19.48 15.06
CA GLN A 324 -12.82 18.74 16.28
C GLN A 324 -13.54 17.39 16.34
N LEU A 325 -12.81 16.38 16.77
CA LEU A 325 -13.32 15.05 17.08
C LEU A 325 -13.42 14.93 18.60
N ASP A 326 -14.60 14.66 19.11
CA ASP A 326 -14.88 14.55 20.55
C ASP A 326 -14.47 13.19 21.16
N GLY A 327 -13.95 12.28 20.34
CA GLY A 327 -13.53 10.95 20.81
C GLY A 327 -14.69 10.00 21.09
N SER A 328 -15.92 10.38 20.77
CA SER A 328 -17.10 9.50 20.89
C SER A 328 -17.46 8.85 19.55
N VAL A 329 -18.14 7.68 19.59
CA VAL A 329 -18.70 7.02 18.40
C VAL A 329 -19.70 7.94 17.69
N GLY A 330 -20.55 8.65 18.45
CA GLY A 330 -21.52 9.59 17.90
C GLY A 330 -20.87 10.76 17.16
N GLY A 331 -19.82 11.34 17.75
CA GLY A 331 -19.03 12.40 17.12
C GLY A 331 -18.34 11.93 15.84
N MET A 332 -17.77 10.72 15.84
CA MET A 332 -17.20 10.12 14.64
C MET A 332 -18.24 9.93 13.53
N LEU A 333 -19.42 9.39 13.87
CA LEU A 333 -20.51 9.21 12.91
C LEU A 333 -21.00 10.54 12.33
N SER A 334 -21.08 11.59 13.14
CA SER A 334 -21.49 12.93 12.68
C SER A 334 -20.51 13.53 11.67
N LYS A 335 -19.22 13.23 11.80
CA LYS A 335 -18.14 13.67 10.89
C LYS A 335 -17.92 12.76 9.69
N PHE A 336 -18.54 11.58 9.68
CA PHE A 336 -18.34 10.58 8.62
C PHE A 336 -18.58 11.12 7.20
N PRO A 337 -19.67 11.86 6.89
CA PRO A 337 -19.88 12.40 5.54
C PRO A 337 -18.75 13.37 5.11
N VAL A 338 -18.35 14.25 6.01
CA VAL A 338 -17.27 15.21 5.74
C VAL A 338 -15.93 14.51 5.57
N ALA A 339 -15.64 13.52 6.42
CA ALA A 339 -14.42 12.73 6.33
C ALA A 339 -14.33 11.91 5.04
N VAL A 340 -15.44 11.31 4.60
CA VAL A 340 -15.52 10.57 3.33
C VAL A 340 -15.29 11.50 2.14
N MET A 341 -15.98 12.65 2.09
CA MET A 341 -15.79 13.63 1.02
C MET A 341 -14.36 14.18 0.99
N ALA A 342 -13.80 14.46 2.16
CA ALA A 342 -12.42 14.88 2.27
C ALA A 342 -11.44 13.80 1.81
N GLY A 343 -11.62 12.56 2.22
CA GLY A 343 -10.75 11.45 1.85
C GLY A 343 -10.80 11.05 0.37
N LEU A 344 -11.95 11.26 -0.29
CA LEU A 344 -12.13 10.89 -1.70
C LEU A 344 -11.73 12.00 -2.68
N PHE A 345 -11.97 13.28 -2.33
CA PHE A 345 -11.91 14.37 -3.30
C PHE A 345 -11.01 15.55 -2.91
N ARG A 346 -10.47 15.60 -1.67
CA ARG A 346 -9.49 16.64 -1.30
C ARG A 346 -8.05 16.22 -1.64
N PRO A 347 -7.16 17.17 -1.97
CA PRO A 347 -7.38 18.61 -2.00
C PRO A 347 -8.28 19.05 -3.18
N PHE A 348 -9.11 20.06 -2.95
CA PHE A 348 -9.80 20.77 -4.03
C PHE A 348 -8.85 21.79 -4.68
N LEU A 349 -9.22 22.36 -5.84
CA LEU A 349 -8.39 23.35 -6.54
C LEU A 349 -8.04 24.56 -5.68
N TRP A 350 -8.97 24.99 -4.84
CA TRP A 350 -8.77 26.11 -3.92
C TRP A 350 -7.99 25.77 -2.64
N ASP A 351 -7.79 24.49 -2.35
CA ASP A 351 -6.95 24.02 -1.25
C ASP A 351 -5.46 24.00 -1.64
N ALA A 352 -5.15 24.05 -2.93
CA ALA A 352 -3.80 23.89 -3.44
C ALA A 352 -2.90 25.09 -3.10
N THR A 353 -1.89 24.87 -2.26
CA THR A 353 -0.93 25.89 -1.81
C THR A 353 0.45 25.73 -2.45
N ASN A 354 0.70 24.61 -3.16
CA ASN A 354 1.98 24.32 -3.79
C ASN A 354 1.77 23.46 -5.06
N PRO A 355 2.77 23.38 -5.96
CA PRO A 355 2.64 22.64 -7.22
C PRO A 355 2.28 21.16 -7.06
N VAL A 356 2.84 20.46 -6.07
CA VAL A 356 2.56 19.03 -5.84
C VAL A 356 1.10 18.85 -5.43
N MET A 357 0.59 19.73 -4.56
CA MET A 357 -0.81 19.72 -4.13
C MET A 357 -1.76 20.08 -5.28
N LEU A 358 -1.33 20.98 -6.19
CA LEU A 358 -2.11 21.36 -7.36
C LEU A 358 -2.33 20.16 -8.31
N PHE A 359 -1.32 19.33 -8.55
CA PHE A 359 -1.49 18.11 -9.36
C PHE A 359 -2.51 17.16 -8.75
N SER A 360 -2.45 16.96 -7.43
CA SER A 360 -3.45 16.16 -6.70
C SER A 360 -4.86 16.77 -6.78
N ALA A 361 -4.97 18.09 -6.67
CA ALA A 361 -6.23 18.80 -6.75
C ALA A 361 -6.88 18.71 -8.15
N LEU A 362 -6.08 18.77 -9.21
CA LEU A 362 -6.55 18.56 -10.60
C LEU A 362 -7.08 17.13 -10.81
N GLU A 363 -6.34 16.12 -10.32
CA GLU A 363 -6.79 14.72 -10.39
C GLU A 363 -8.09 14.50 -9.62
N ASN A 364 -8.18 15.02 -8.38
CA ASN A 364 -9.36 14.88 -7.53
C ASN A 364 -10.57 15.61 -8.09
N SER A 365 -10.36 16.78 -8.72
CA SER A 365 -11.43 17.50 -9.42
C SER A 365 -11.95 16.70 -10.62
N PHE A 366 -11.06 16.06 -11.37
CA PHE A 366 -11.46 15.16 -12.46
C PHE A 366 -12.26 13.95 -11.92
N LEU A 367 -11.82 13.32 -10.83
CA LEU A 367 -12.53 12.21 -10.19
C LEU A 367 -13.91 12.65 -9.68
N LEU A 368 -14.01 13.82 -9.06
CA LEU A 368 -15.30 14.37 -8.62
C LEU A 368 -16.26 14.60 -9.80
N LEU A 369 -15.78 15.19 -10.91
CA LEU A 369 -16.59 15.37 -12.11
C LEU A 369 -17.05 14.04 -12.71
N MET A 370 -16.19 13.02 -12.70
CA MET A 370 -16.58 11.68 -13.14
C MET A 370 -17.65 11.06 -12.23
N PHE A 371 -17.50 11.22 -10.91
CA PHE A 371 -18.49 10.75 -9.94
C PHE A 371 -19.84 11.41 -10.08
N LEU A 372 -19.88 12.72 -10.36
CA LEU A 372 -21.14 13.47 -10.54
C LEU A 372 -21.85 13.16 -11.89
N LYS A 373 -21.16 12.53 -12.84
CA LYS A 373 -21.73 12.12 -14.14
C LYS A 373 -22.36 10.73 -14.12
N VAL A 374 -22.15 9.95 -13.09
CA VAL A 374 -22.72 8.61 -12.90
C VAL A 374 -24.02 8.70 -12.12
#